data_41cdb30c84ff525d03f21c182c1a9f3a
#
_entry.id   41cdb30c84ff525d03f21c182c1a9f3a
#
_cell.length_a   1.000
_cell.length_b   1.000
_cell.length_c   1.000
_cell.angle_alpha   90.00
_cell.angle_beta   90.00
_cell.angle_gamma   90.00
#
_symmetry.space_group_name_H-M   'P 1'
#
loop_
_entity.id
_entity.type
_entity.pdbx_description
1 polymer ?
#
loop_
_entity_poly.entity_id
_entity_poly.type
_entity_poly.pdbx_seq_one_letter_code
_entity_poly.pdbx_strand_id
1 'polypeptide(L)'
;SKETIRIGYIDYGGFIDLDENGEYTGYGVELLDKIAEYTGWKYEYVYDTWDNVLKKLESGEIDMICQAQKTPEREERFLLSKYWAGTEACVLYARMDDDRYYYNDYEAFNGIRVAGLKESFQNDDLKEYAQKNDFSFELKEYMTTEECFQALEEGAVDAVVQGSLVGMDDYKIICRFGAQPFYLMAGKQKQKVMEDADYALGEITADYPTFLSELYQKYYGDTSAMGLAFTREEIEYIRAQKQVNIAFINNRPPFSMENDDGEIEGIIVDLVSRIRESSGLNLQYTMLESGQRVIDYLEKHPADLVAGVVVENPAFTKSDYLVSDVIYTGEVALVCRQGMNYTPGDAENKYILAITKSYAALENYIQANYPEFEIVKCTTTEECMELLNSGECDFMAQNVNVVTPLLQKPRYEGLTVLPNLSKEEPMGIVGKNSDENKILMSIINKCITQISSQEVSQITISHTVANGYQLTWTDVLYKFRYPLIVIFILLVASILFMIFWQEARRKSYLKIAEKNEQLLEAVDQA
;
A
#
# COMPACT_ATOMS: atom_id res chain seq x y z
N SER A 1 6.25 41.05 -18.18
CA SER A 1 5.52 41.07 -16.89
C SER A 1 4.76 39.77 -16.77
N LYS A 2 4.91 39.09 -15.63
CA LYS A 2 4.12 37.91 -15.35
C LYS A 2 2.65 38.32 -15.32
N GLU A 3 1.80 37.60 -16.04
CA GLU A 3 0.35 37.85 -16.08
C GLU A 3 -0.26 37.50 -14.72
N THR A 4 -1.17 38.33 -14.25
CA THR A 4 -1.93 38.06 -13.00
C THR A 4 -3.28 37.51 -13.39
N ILE A 5 -3.62 36.32 -12.87
CA ILE A 5 -4.89 35.61 -13.10
C ILE A 5 -5.74 35.73 -11.84
N ARG A 6 -6.97 36.24 -11.97
CA ARG A 6 -7.92 36.35 -10.88
C ARG A 6 -8.72 35.06 -10.78
N ILE A 7 -8.52 34.38 -9.64
CA ILE A 7 -9.16 33.08 -9.34
C ILE A 7 -10.37 33.30 -8.46
N GLY A 8 -11.56 32.98 -8.97
CA GLY A 8 -12.76 32.93 -8.17
C GLY A 8 -12.82 31.67 -7.30
N TYR A 9 -13.19 31.81 -6.05
CA TYR A 9 -13.35 30.66 -5.15
C TYR A 9 -14.49 30.88 -4.15
N ILE A 10 -14.98 29.79 -3.60
CA ILE A 10 -15.95 29.74 -2.50
C ILE A 10 -15.26 29.09 -1.30
N ASP A 11 -15.91 29.18 -0.14
CA ASP A 11 -15.47 28.44 1.04
C ASP A 11 -15.72 26.94 0.82
N TYR A 12 -14.63 26.21 0.61
CA TYR A 12 -14.61 24.78 0.29
C TYR A 12 -13.37 24.17 0.98
N GLY A 13 -13.55 23.82 2.24
CA GLY A 13 -12.47 23.48 3.17
C GLY A 13 -11.41 22.57 2.60
N GLY A 14 -10.13 22.94 2.77
CA GLY A 14 -8.99 22.23 2.23
C GLY A 14 -8.72 22.47 0.74
N PHE A 15 -9.58 23.22 0.01
CA PHE A 15 -9.36 23.49 -1.41
C PHE A 15 -8.64 24.81 -1.68
N ILE A 16 -9.19 25.94 -1.24
CA ILE A 16 -8.52 27.25 -1.20
C ILE A 16 -8.88 27.89 0.13
N ASP A 17 -7.95 27.90 1.06
CA ASP A 17 -8.14 28.40 2.41
C ASP A 17 -7.08 29.45 2.74
N LEU A 18 -7.30 30.20 3.82
CA LEU A 18 -6.30 31.05 4.43
C LEU A 18 -5.75 30.36 5.68
N ASP A 19 -4.43 30.25 5.77
CA ASP A 19 -3.77 29.77 6.98
C ASP A 19 -3.78 30.80 8.10
N GLU A 20 -3.24 30.45 9.27
CA GLU A 20 -3.13 31.31 10.45
C GLU A 20 -2.31 32.59 10.17
N ASN A 21 -1.46 32.60 9.15
CA ASN A 21 -0.62 33.74 8.74
C ASN A 21 -1.31 34.61 7.67
N GLY A 22 -2.47 34.21 7.17
CA GLY A 22 -3.19 34.84 6.07
C GLY A 22 -2.63 34.53 4.69
N GLU A 23 -1.87 33.43 4.55
CA GLU A 23 -1.41 32.91 3.26
C GLU A 23 -2.39 31.88 2.72
N TYR A 24 -2.58 31.87 1.39
CA TYR A 24 -3.45 30.90 0.74
C TYR A 24 -2.80 29.53 0.72
N THR A 25 -3.57 28.51 1.07
CA THR A 25 -3.18 27.11 1.12
C THR A 25 -4.32 26.21 0.61
N GLY A 26 -4.05 24.96 0.35
CA GLY A 26 -5.04 23.96 -0.06
C GLY A 26 -4.74 23.31 -1.40
N TYR A 27 -5.56 22.30 -1.74
CA TYR A 27 -5.44 21.53 -2.99
C TYR A 27 -5.41 22.45 -4.23
N GLY A 28 -6.36 23.38 -4.32
CA GLY A 28 -6.47 24.30 -5.45
C GLY A 28 -5.30 25.26 -5.56
N VAL A 29 -4.76 25.70 -4.42
CA VAL A 29 -3.58 26.58 -4.38
C VAL A 29 -2.35 25.87 -4.90
N GLU A 30 -2.05 24.67 -4.42
CA GLU A 30 -0.88 23.91 -4.90
C GLU A 30 -1.01 23.46 -6.36
N LEU A 31 -2.23 23.12 -6.81
CA LEU A 31 -2.49 22.87 -8.22
C LEU A 31 -2.17 24.09 -9.09
N LEU A 32 -2.63 25.28 -8.64
CA LEU A 32 -2.36 26.55 -9.34
C LEU A 32 -0.87 26.90 -9.32
N ASP A 33 -0.20 26.70 -8.19
CA ASP A 33 1.25 26.91 -8.08
C ASP A 33 2.01 26.00 -9.05
N LYS A 34 1.59 24.76 -9.18
CA LYS A 34 2.16 23.84 -10.17
C LYS A 34 1.92 24.29 -11.60
N ILE A 35 0.73 24.80 -11.92
CA ILE A 35 0.43 25.43 -13.22
C ILE A 35 1.32 26.67 -13.45
N ALA A 36 1.59 27.46 -12.41
CA ALA A 36 2.43 28.65 -12.51
C ALA A 36 3.90 28.32 -12.84
N GLU A 37 4.40 27.13 -12.50
CA GLU A 37 5.75 26.70 -12.92
C GLU A 37 5.89 26.66 -14.45
N TYR A 38 4.82 26.31 -15.18
CA TYR A 38 4.82 26.24 -16.65
C TYR A 38 4.37 27.54 -17.32
N THR A 39 3.46 28.28 -16.71
CA THR A 39 2.86 29.49 -17.30
C THR A 39 3.54 30.78 -16.87
N GLY A 40 4.19 30.76 -15.70
CA GLY A 40 4.75 31.95 -15.07
C GLY A 40 3.70 32.90 -14.47
N TRP A 41 2.47 32.45 -14.31
CA TRP A 41 1.38 33.27 -13.76
C TRP A 41 1.60 33.66 -12.30
N LYS A 42 0.84 34.69 -11.89
CA LYS A 42 0.59 35.03 -10.49
C LYS A 42 -0.91 35.00 -10.25
N TYR A 43 -1.33 34.70 -9.04
CA TYR A 43 -2.75 34.60 -8.73
C TYR A 43 -3.19 35.70 -7.77
N GLU A 44 -4.44 36.14 -7.98
CA GLU A 44 -5.21 36.98 -7.08
C GLU A 44 -6.51 36.24 -6.80
N TYR A 45 -6.78 35.95 -5.53
CA TYR A 45 -7.92 35.14 -5.12
C TYR A 45 -9.11 36.04 -4.78
N VAL A 46 -10.29 35.75 -5.35
CA VAL A 46 -11.53 36.53 -5.19
C VAL A 46 -12.59 35.62 -4.58
N TYR A 47 -12.88 35.84 -3.31
CA TYR A 47 -13.93 35.11 -2.60
C TYR A 47 -15.32 35.68 -2.92
N ASP A 48 -16.31 34.79 -3.18
CA ASP A 48 -17.74 35.15 -3.25
C ASP A 48 -18.59 33.89 -3.13
N THR A 49 -19.94 34.04 -3.18
CA THR A 49 -20.86 32.90 -3.32
C THR A 49 -20.75 32.28 -4.71
N TRP A 50 -21.08 30.98 -4.85
CA TRP A 50 -20.97 30.27 -6.13
C TRP A 50 -21.67 30.98 -7.28
N ASP A 51 -22.94 31.42 -7.07
CA ASP A 51 -23.72 32.16 -8.06
C ASP A 51 -23.01 33.46 -8.50
N ASN A 52 -22.44 34.22 -7.56
CA ASN A 52 -21.71 35.44 -7.86
C ASN A 52 -20.39 35.17 -8.57
N VAL A 53 -19.66 34.11 -8.17
CA VAL A 53 -18.44 33.69 -8.84
C VAL A 53 -18.71 33.33 -10.31
N LEU A 54 -19.80 32.62 -10.62
CA LEU A 54 -20.19 32.34 -12.00
C LEU A 54 -20.50 33.61 -12.79
N LYS A 55 -21.23 34.57 -12.21
CA LYS A 55 -21.54 35.87 -12.85
C LYS A 55 -20.26 36.70 -13.10
N LYS A 56 -19.33 36.71 -12.14
CA LYS A 56 -18.04 37.40 -12.28
C LYS A 56 -17.16 36.74 -13.33
N LEU A 57 -17.22 35.42 -13.47
CA LEU A 57 -16.52 34.69 -14.53
C LEU A 57 -17.06 35.04 -15.91
N GLU A 58 -18.39 35.10 -16.04
CA GLU A 58 -19.07 35.44 -17.30
C GLU A 58 -18.83 36.90 -17.71
N SER A 59 -18.82 37.83 -16.75
CA SER A 59 -18.51 39.26 -16.98
C SER A 59 -17.03 39.51 -17.23
N GLY A 60 -16.13 38.59 -16.86
CA GLY A 60 -14.68 38.76 -16.95
C GLY A 60 -14.07 39.55 -15.77
N GLU A 61 -14.81 39.73 -14.70
CA GLU A 61 -14.28 40.31 -13.44
C GLU A 61 -13.29 39.36 -12.77
N ILE A 62 -13.50 38.04 -12.86
CA ILE A 62 -12.53 37.01 -12.58
C ILE A 62 -12.15 36.26 -13.85
N ASP A 63 -11.00 35.63 -13.86
CA ASP A 63 -10.43 35.02 -15.06
C ASP A 63 -10.65 33.50 -15.11
N MET A 64 -10.60 32.84 -13.96
CA MET A 64 -10.70 31.38 -13.88
C MET A 64 -11.25 30.91 -12.52
N ILE A 65 -11.81 29.71 -12.53
CA ILE A 65 -12.18 28.89 -11.37
C ILE A 65 -11.49 27.54 -11.54
N CYS A 66 -10.97 26.94 -10.45
CA CYS A 66 -10.23 25.66 -10.54
C CYS A 66 -11.06 24.43 -10.23
N GLN A 67 -12.33 24.54 -9.99
CA GLN A 67 -13.18 23.46 -9.47
C GLN A 67 -14.56 23.54 -10.11
N ALA A 68 -14.66 23.08 -11.33
CA ALA A 68 -15.94 23.08 -12.04
C ALA A 68 -16.23 21.72 -12.67
N GLN A 69 -17.41 21.19 -12.44
CA GLN A 69 -17.91 20.01 -13.14
C GLN A 69 -18.28 20.37 -14.58
N LYS A 70 -18.02 19.45 -15.50
CA LYS A 70 -18.35 19.60 -16.91
C LYS A 70 -19.82 19.25 -17.14
N THR A 71 -20.66 20.25 -17.47
CA THR A 71 -22.05 20.06 -17.82
C THR A 71 -22.34 20.71 -19.17
N PRO A 72 -23.32 20.23 -19.95
CA PRO A 72 -23.71 20.85 -21.24
C PRO A 72 -23.98 22.34 -21.13
N GLU A 73 -24.68 22.79 -20.08
CA GLU A 73 -24.97 24.20 -19.82
C GLU A 73 -23.67 25.01 -19.59
N ARG A 74 -22.72 24.48 -18.82
CA ARG A 74 -21.44 25.16 -18.58
C ARG A 74 -20.58 25.22 -19.83
N GLU A 75 -20.58 24.16 -20.67
CA GLU A 75 -19.85 24.16 -21.95
C GLU A 75 -20.39 25.20 -22.94
N GLU A 76 -21.70 25.50 -22.89
CA GLU A 76 -22.27 26.59 -23.69
C GLU A 76 -21.83 27.97 -23.21
N ARG A 77 -21.73 28.19 -21.91
CA ARG A 77 -21.43 29.50 -21.30
C ARG A 77 -19.98 29.80 -21.09
N PHE A 78 -19.15 28.77 -20.83
CA PHE A 78 -17.78 28.90 -20.38
C PHE A 78 -16.81 28.05 -21.23
N LEU A 79 -15.51 28.28 -21.04
CA LEU A 79 -14.44 27.39 -21.49
C LEU A 79 -14.07 26.45 -20.35
N LEU A 80 -13.95 25.16 -20.63
CA LEU A 80 -13.43 24.18 -19.68
C LEU A 80 -12.13 23.60 -20.20
N SER A 81 -11.22 23.26 -19.28
CA SER A 81 -9.94 22.64 -19.63
C SER A 81 -10.15 21.27 -20.30
N LYS A 82 -9.21 20.87 -21.14
CA LYS A 82 -9.21 19.54 -21.79
C LYS A 82 -8.85 18.44 -20.80
N TYR A 83 -7.93 18.74 -19.91
CA TYR A 83 -7.49 17.83 -18.87
C TYR A 83 -8.22 18.13 -17.57
N TRP A 84 -8.53 17.09 -16.82
CA TRP A 84 -9.13 17.24 -15.50
C TRP A 84 -8.15 17.84 -14.49
N ALA A 85 -8.65 18.53 -13.51
CA ALA A 85 -7.91 19.13 -12.41
C ALA A 85 -7.97 18.27 -11.13
N GLY A 86 -8.82 17.25 -11.10
CA GLY A 86 -9.02 16.30 -10.01
C GLY A 86 -10.34 15.57 -10.14
N THR A 87 -10.69 14.77 -9.12
CA THR A 87 -11.96 14.05 -9.03
C THR A 87 -12.66 14.39 -7.72
N GLU A 88 -13.99 14.45 -7.76
CA GLU A 88 -14.85 14.72 -6.62
C GLU A 88 -16.06 13.79 -6.66
N ALA A 89 -16.50 13.31 -5.49
CA ALA A 89 -17.78 12.63 -5.32
C ALA A 89 -18.76 13.53 -4.58
N CYS A 90 -20.06 13.29 -4.75
CA CYS A 90 -21.08 13.86 -3.90
C CYS A 90 -21.24 13.03 -2.64
N VAL A 91 -21.50 13.67 -1.50
CA VAL A 91 -21.74 13.02 -0.22
C VAL A 91 -22.93 13.66 0.48
N LEU A 92 -23.65 12.86 1.27
CA LEU A 92 -24.59 13.37 2.27
C LEU A 92 -23.94 13.32 3.63
N TYR A 93 -23.82 14.47 4.26
CA TYR A 93 -23.38 14.63 5.65
C TYR A 93 -24.59 14.67 6.59
N ALA A 94 -24.51 13.98 7.72
CA ALA A 94 -25.44 14.07 8.83
C ALA A 94 -24.68 14.31 10.13
N ARG A 95 -25.38 14.78 11.18
CA ARG A 95 -24.74 14.92 12.51
C ARG A 95 -24.25 13.58 13.04
N MET A 96 -23.13 13.57 13.72
CA MET A 96 -22.52 12.38 14.32
C MET A 96 -23.47 11.67 15.30
N ASP A 97 -24.27 12.43 16.06
CA ASP A 97 -25.18 11.94 17.09
C ASP A 97 -26.58 11.54 16.55
N ASP A 98 -26.83 11.70 15.25
CA ASP A 98 -28.12 11.38 14.66
C ASP A 98 -28.24 9.89 14.31
N ASP A 99 -28.69 9.07 15.23
CA ASP A 99 -28.86 7.62 15.07
C ASP A 99 -30.05 7.22 14.15
N ARG A 100 -30.70 8.16 13.49
CA ARG A 100 -31.75 7.85 12.49
C ARG A 100 -31.16 7.40 11.17
N TYR A 101 -29.98 7.90 10.80
CA TYR A 101 -29.38 7.71 9.48
C TYR A 101 -28.04 6.98 9.57
N TYR A 102 -27.92 5.93 8.76
CA TYR A 102 -26.71 5.14 8.61
C TYR A 102 -26.27 5.08 7.15
N TYR A 103 -25.09 4.60 6.87
CA TYR A 103 -24.54 4.58 5.52
C TYR A 103 -25.36 3.68 4.59
N ASN A 104 -25.86 4.27 3.48
CA ASN A 104 -26.71 3.62 2.48
C ASN A 104 -27.99 2.97 3.03
N ASP A 105 -28.50 3.45 4.16
CA ASP A 105 -29.80 3.04 4.72
C ASP A 105 -30.94 3.79 4.00
N TYR A 106 -31.18 3.43 2.72
CA TYR A 106 -32.11 4.13 1.83
C TYR A 106 -33.55 4.13 2.33
N GLU A 107 -33.94 3.11 3.12
CA GLU A 107 -35.27 3.06 3.73
C GLU A 107 -35.46 4.22 4.73
N ALA A 108 -34.43 4.48 5.53
CA ALA A 108 -34.42 5.58 6.48
C ALA A 108 -34.34 6.96 5.80
N PHE A 109 -33.84 7.03 4.56
CA PHE A 109 -33.73 8.29 3.83
C PHE A 109 -35.07 8.79 3.29
N ASN A 110 -36.15 8.01 3.30
CA ASN A 110 -37.44 8.45 2.82
C ASN A 110 -37.96 9.67 3.58
N GLY A 111 -38.13 10.80 2.88
CA GLY A 111 -38.57 12.06 3.45
C GLY A 111 -37.45 12.84 4.18
N ILE A 112 -36.20 12.47 4.03
CA ILE A 112 -35.04 13.17 4.61
C ILE A 112 -34.99 14.61 4.06
N ARG A 113 -34.81 15.59 4.95
CA ARG A 113 -34.65 17.00 4.60
C ARG A 113 -33.17 17.29 4.34
N VAL A 114 -32.81 17.71 3.15
CA VAL A 114 -31.44 17.93 2.71
C VAL A 114 -31.20 19.39 2.39
N ALA A 115 -30.13 19.98 2.96
CA ALA A 115 -29.62 21.27 2.53
C ALA A 115 -28.65 21.08 1.36
N GLY A 116 -28.73 21.96 0.37
CA GLY A 116 -27.79 22.02 -0.75
C GLY A 116 -27.51 23.45 -1.16
N LEU A 117 -26.37 23.69 -1.79
CA LEU A 117 -26.02 24.98 -2.37
C LEU A 117 -26.92 25.27 -3.57
N LYS A 118 -27.39 26.51 -3.65
CA LYS A 118 -28.15 26.96 -4.80
C LYS A 118 -27.32 26.87 -6.09
N GLU A 119 -27.97 26.36 -7.16
CA GLU A 119 -27.35 26.16 -8.48
C GLU A 119 -26.14 25.20 -8.48
N SER A 120 -26.05 24.33 -7.48
CA SER A 120 -25.03 23.31 -7.39
C SER A 120 -25.41 22.03 -8.13
N PHE A 121 -24.48 21.42 -8.86
CA PHE A 121 -24.71 20.16 -9.57
C PHE A 121 -24.97 18.99 -8.60
N GLN A 122 -24.47 19.06 -7.36
CA GLN A 122 -24.71 18.05 -6.33
C GLN A 122 -26.21 17.85 -6.06
N ASN A 123 -27.02 18.93 -6.21
CA ASN A 123 -28.46 18.84 -6.05
C ASN A 123 -29.10 17.97 -7.13
N ASP A 124 -28.61 18.04 -8.36
CA ASP A 124 -29.15 17.27 -9.49
C ASP A 124 -28.63 15.82 -9.43
N ASP A 125 -27.37 15.60 -9.11
CA ASP A 125 -26.81 14.27 -8.87
C ASP A 125 -27.55 13.55 -7.72
N LEU A 126 -27.94 14.27 -6.65
CA LEU A 126 -28.74 13.71 -5.57
C LEU A 126 -30.12 13.26 -6.04
N LYS A 127 -30.78 14.02 -6.93
CA LYS A 127 -32.11 13.63 -7.49
C LYS A 127 -31.99 12.33 -8.28
N GLU A 128 -30.97 12.21 -9.13
CA GLU A 128 -30.71 10.98 -9.89
C GLU A 128 -30.40 9.80 -8.98
N TYR A 129 -29.54 10.03 -7.97
CA TYR A 129 -29.17 9.01 -7.00
C TYR A 129 -30.37 8.52 -6.17
N ALA A 130 -31.20 9.44 -5.70
CA ALA A 130 -32.40 9.11 -4.95
C ALA A 130 -33.42 8.30 -5.79
N GLN A 131 -33.58 8.66 -7.05
CA GLN A 131 -34.43 7.91 -7.97
C GLN A 131 -33.90 6.49 -8.23
N LYS A 132 -32.58 6.36 -8.38
CA LYS A 132 -31.93 5.06 -8.62
C LYS A 132 -32.04 4.12 -7.42
N ASN A 133 -32.01 4.66 -6.19
CA ASN A 133 -32.01 3.89 -4.94
C ASN A 133 -33.38 3.92 -4.23
N ASP A 134 -34.43 4.39 -4.91
CA ASP A 134 -35.85 4.34 -4.50
C ASP A 134 -36.13 5.02 -3.14
N PHE A 135 -35.53 6.20 -2.92
CA PHE A 135 -35.86 7.04 -1.77
C PHE A 135 -36.29 8.46 -2.18
N SER A 136 -37.07 9.12 -1.32
CA SER A 136 -37.52 10.50 -1.50
C SER A 136 -36.84 11.43 -0.51
N PHE A 137 -36.65 12.70 -0.89
CA PHE A 137 -36.09 13.72 -0.02
C PHE A 137 -36.71 15.10 -0.28
N GLU A 138 -36.55 16.02 0.67
CA GLU A 138 -36.95 17.42 0.55
C GLU A 138 -35.70 18.29 0.47
N LEU A 139 -35.45 18.95 -0.67
CA LEU A 139 -34.28 19.83 -0.86
C LEU A 139 -34.61 21.25 -0.39
N LYS A 140 -33.71 21.81 0.46
CA LYS A 140 -33.70 23.23 0.83
C LYS A 140 -32.38 23.84 0.35
N GLU A 141 -32.48 24.89 -0.47
CA GLU A 141 -31.30 25.54 -1.03
C GLU A 141 -30.88 26.74 -0.18
N TYR A 142 -29.57 26.85 0.02
CA TYR A 142 -28.90 27.93 0.75
C TYR A 142 -27.82 28.56 -0.13
N MET A 143 -27.34 29.76 0.27
CA MET A 143 -26.41 30.53 -0.54
C MET A 143 -24.95 30.15 -0.27
N THR A 144 -24.64 29.63 0.93
CA THR A 144 -23.27 29.25 1.34
C THR A 144 -23.24 27.87 1.98
N THR A 145 -22.07 27.23 1.96
CA THR A 145 -21.80 25.96 2.66
C THR A 145 -22.06 26.10 4.16
N GLU A 146 -21.62 27.21 4.75
CA GLU A 146 -21.82 27.51 6.18
C GLU A 146 -23.30 27.54 6.56
N GLU A 147 -24.14 28.19 5.76
CA GLU A 147 -25.61 28.20 5.98
C GLU A 147 -26.20 26.80 5.91
N CYS A 148 -25.71 25.93 5.00
CA CYS A 148 -26.16 24.54 4.92
C CYS A 148 -25.87 23.78 6.21
N PHE A 149 -24.64 23.87 6.73
CA PHE A 149 -24.25 23.18 7.96
C PHE A 149 -24.87 23.81 9.21
N GLN A 150 -25.05 25.13 9.24
CA GLN A 150 -25.79 25.78 10.31
C GLN A 150 -27.26 25.25 10.36
N ALA A 151 -27.90 25.10 9.21
CA ALA A 151 -29.26 24.55 9.14
C ALA A 151 -29.34 23.08 9.62
N LEU A 152 -28.23 22.30 9.43
CA LEU A 152 -28.10 20.94 9.95
C LEU A 152 -27.97 20.95 11.48
N GLU A 153 -27.14 21.82 12.04
CA GLU A 153 -26.96 21.98 13.50
C GLU A 153 -28.24 22.43 14.20
N GLU A 154 -28.97 23.38 13.58
CA GLU A 154 -30.24 23.85 14.10
C GLU A 154 -31.41 22.84 13.93
N GLY A 155 -31.17 21.71 13.24
CA GLY A 155 -32.18 20.70 12.95
C GLY A 155 -33.24 21.14 11.94
N ALA A 156 -32.99 22.23 11.19
CA ALA A 156 -33.87 22.68 10.10
C ALA A 156 -33.83 21.72 8.92
N VAL A 157 -32.73 20.99 8.75
CA VAL A 157 -32.52 19.87 7.82
C VAL A 157 -31.91 18.67 8.56
N ASP A 158 -31.92 17.51 7.91
CA ASP A 158 -31.42 16.26 8.47
C ASP A 158 -30.05 15.88 7.87
N ALA A 159 -29.76 16.39 6.68
CA ALA A 159 -28.50 16.17 5.99
C ALA A 159 -28.09 17.36 5.13
N VAL A 160 -26.81 17.39 4.73
CA VAL A 160 -26.26 18.35 3.77
C VAL A 160 -25.66 17.59 2.60
N VAL A 161 -26.04 17.94 1.36
CA VAL A 161 -25.37 17.45 0.17
C VAL A 161 -24.21 18.37 -0.19
N GLN A 162 -23.01 17.79 -0.31
CA GLN A 162 -21.79 18.53 -0.67
C GLN A 162 -20.84 17.65 -1.48
N GLY A 163 -19.79 18.28 -2.02
CA GLY A 163 -18.67 17.55 -2.60
C GLY A 163 -17.79 16.90 -1.54
N SER A 164 -17.17 15.79 -1.90
CA SER A 164 -16.29 15.03 -1.01
C SER A 164 -15.01 15.78 -0.62
N LEU A 165 -14.70 16.88 -1.30
CA LEU A 165 -13.54 17.73 -1.01
C LEU A 165 -13.82 18.79 0.07
N VAL A 166 -15.04 18.89 0.59
CA VAL A 166 -15.38 19.87 1.64
C VAL A 166 -14.80 19.51 3.01
N GLY A 167 -14.38 18.28 3.25
CA GLY A 167 -13.67 17.85 4.45
C GLY A 167 -14.31 18.30 5.77
N MET A 168 -15.42 17.67 6.20
CA MET A 168 -16.15 18.03 7.42
C MET A 168 -16.04 16.91 8.48
N ASP A 169 -15.06 17.04 9.36
CA ASP A 169 -14.69 16.02 10.36
C ASP A 169 -15.74 15.82 11.46
N ASP A 170 -16.54 16.85 11.73
CA ASP A 170 -17.55 16.84 12.78
C ASP A 170 -18.86 16.13 12.36
N TYR A 171 -18.96 15.68 11.10
CA TYR A 171 -20.16 15.08 10.53
C TYR A 171 -19.89 13.68 9.97
N LYS A 172 -20.87 12.82 10.03
CA LYS A 172 -20.78 11.49 9.41
C LYS A 172 -21.32 11.51 7.99
N ILE A 173 -20.68 10.73 7.12
CA ILE A 173 -21.17 10.49 5.76
C ILE A 173 -22.21 9.37 5.80
N ILE A 174 -23.39 9.62 5.27
CA ILE A 174 -24.48 8.64 5.19
C ILE A 174 -24.68 8.04 3.79
N CYS A 175 -24.15 8.68 2.74
CA CYS A 175 -23.98 8.05 1.42
C CYS A 175 -22.96 8.83 0.57
N ARG A 176 -22.39 8.13 -0.43
CA ARG A 176 -21.47 8.70 -1.43
C ARG A 176 -21.91 8.27 -2.82
N PHE A 177 -21.91 9.19 -3.77
CA PHE A 177 -22.37 8.97 -5.13
C PHE A 177 -21.72 9.94 -6.13
N GLY A 178 -21.92 9.76 -7.43
CA GLY A 178 -21.62 10.72 -8.47
C GLY A 178 -20.14 11.12 -8.56
N ALA A 179 -19.20 10.16 -8.41
CA ALA A 179 -17.78 10.47 -8.59
C ALA A 179 -17.50 10.96 -10.00
N GLN A 180 -17.10 12.24 -10.14
CA GLN A 180 -16.86 12.89 -11.42
C GLN A 180 -15.56 13.71 -11.41
N PRO A 181 -14.88 13.85 -12.57
CA PRO A 181 -13.75 14.75 -12.69
C PRO A 181 -14.22 16.21 -12.65
N PHE A 182 -13.42 17.08 -12.05
CA PHE A 182 -13.58 18.52 -12.15
C PHE A 182 -12.48 19.15 -13.00
N TYR A 183 -12.75 20.33 -13.53
CA TYR A 183 -11.96 21.01 -14.55
C TYR A 183 -11.70 22.47 -14.15
N LEU A 184 -10.67 23.07 -14.73
CA LEU A 184 -10.54 24.51 -14.76
C LEU A 184 -11.61 25.09 -15.67
N MET A 185 -12.21 26.20 -15.27
CA MET A 185 -13.25 26.88 -16.04
C MET A 185 -12.96 28.37 -16.15
N ALA A 186 -13.07 28.93 -17.36
CA ALA A 186 -12.84 30.35 -17.66
C ALA A 186 -13.98 30.95 -18.47
N GLY A 187 -14.10 32.28 -18.44
CA GLY A 187 -15.04 32.98 -19.32
C GLY A 187 -14.69 32.81 -20.81
N LYS A 188 -15.68 32.85 -21.71
CA LYS A 188 -15.48 32.68 -23.16
C LYS A 188 -14.46 33.66 -23.77
N GLN A 189 -14.29 34.81 -23.15
CA GLN A 189 -13.31 35.83 -23.56
C GLN A 189 -11.86 35.52 -23.15
N LYS A 190 -11.64 34.46 -22.35
CA LYS A 190 -10.34 34.07 -21.79
C LYS A 190 -9.70 32.86 -22.51
N GLN A 191 -9.86 32.80 -23.83
CA GLN A 191 -9.37 31.70 -24.65
C GLN A 191 -7.88 31.41 -24.42
N LYS A 192 -7.04 32.48 -24.39
CA LYS A 192 -5.58 32.34 -24.21
C LYS A 192 -5.23 31.78 -22.82
N VAL A 193 -5.94 32.20 -21.76
CA VAL A 193 -5.75 31.68 -20.40
C VAL A 193 -6.05 30.19 -20.36
N MET A 194 -7.14 29.76 -21.02
CA MET A 194 -7.50 28.34 -21.07
C MET A 194 -6.51 27.49 -21.87
N GLU A 195 -6.01 28.02 -23.00
CA GLU A 195 -4.97 27.34 -23.80
C GLU A 195 -3.67 27.14 -23.00
N ASP A 196 -3.23 28.15 -22.26
CA ASP A 196 -2.03 28.07 -21.42
C ASP A 196 -2.24 27.14 -20.22
N ALA A 197 -3.44 27.12 -19.63
CA ALA A 197 -3.82 26.18 -18.58
C ALA A 197 -3.84 24.72 -19.08
N ASP A 198 -4.41 24.47 -20.26
CA ASP A 198 -4.42 23.16 -20.93
C ASP A 198 -3.00 22.67 -21.23
N TYR A 199 -2.13 23.56 -21.70
CA TYR A 199 -0.73 23.24 -21.91
C TYR A 199 -0.07 22.81 -20.61
N ALA A 200 -0.21 23.61 -19.54
CA ALA A 200 0.38 23.30 -18.24
C ALA A 200 -0.14 21.98 -17.64
N LEU A 201 -1.46 21.74 -17.68
CA LEU A 201 -2.05 20.49 -17.17
C LEU A 201 -1.57 19.28 -18.01
N GLY A 202 -1.40 19.44 -19.33
CA GLY A 202 -0.85 18.39 -20.18
C GLY A 202 0.59 18.04 -19.82
N GLU A 203 1.46 19.04 -19.62
CA GLU A 203 2.86 18.83 -19.19
C GLU A 203 2.92 18.23 -17.78
N ILE A 204 2.10 18.72 -16.82
CA ILE A 204 2.02 18.14 -15.48
C ILE A 204 1.64 16.66 -15.53
N THR A 205 0.64 16.30 -16.34
CA THR A 205 0.21 14.91 -16.50
C THR A 205 1.29 14.03 -17.12
N ALA A 206 2.07 14.57 -18.07
CA ALA A 206 3.15 13.84 -18.72
C ALA A 206 4.40 13.69 -17.84
N ASP A 207 4.82 14.78 -17.17
CA ASP A 207 6.05 14.81 -16.36
C ASP A 207 5.87 14.20 -14.97
N TYR A 208 4.66 14.32 -14.41
CA TYR A 208 4.31 13.89 -13.04
C TYR A 208 2.95 13.20 -12.99
N PRO A 209 2.81 11.97 -13.53
CA PRO A 209 1.51 11.28 -13.64
C PRO A 209 0.78 11.07 -12.30
N THR A 210 1.50 11.04 -11.18
CA THR A 210 0.97 10.84 -9.83
C THR A 210 0.62 12.14 -9.10
N PHE A 211 0.95 13.30 -9.66
CA PHE A 211 0.83 14.59 -8.97
C PHE A 211 -0.57 14.85 -8.40
N LEU A 212 -1.63 14.68 -9.21
CA LEU A 212 -3.00 14.94 -8.75
C LEU A 212 -3.45 13.95 -7.66
N SER A 213 -3.00 12.69 -7.73
CA SER A 213 -3.31 11.70 -6.71
C SER A 213 -2.54 11.95 -5.41
N GLU A 214 -1.28 12.36 -5.49
CA GLU A 214 -0.48 12.75 -4.33
C GLU A 214 -1.04 14.00 -3.66
N LEU A 215 -1.46 14.98 -4.48
CA LEU A 215 -2.09 16.20 -4.00
C LEU A 215 -3.43 15.91 -3.30
N TYR A 216 -4.25 15.03 -3.89
CA TYR A 216 -5.48 14.55 -3.25
C TYR A 216 -5.18 13.87 -1.93
N GLN A 217 -4.19 12.97 -1.90
CA GLN A 217 -3.77 12.25 -0.69
C GLN A 217 -3.29 13.21 0.40
N LYS A 218 -2.58 14.27 0.02
CA LYS A 218 -2.07 15.26 0.97
C LYS A 218 -3.18 16.03 1.71
N TYR A 219 -4.24 16.43 1.00
CA TYR A 219 -5.30 17.28 1.56
C TYR A 219 -6.53 16.52 2.01
N TYR A 220 -6.78 15.34 1.45
CA TYR A 220 -8.00 14.56 1.67
C TYR A 220 -7.73 13.09 1.97
N GLY A 221 -6.49 12.63 1.85
CA GLY A 221 -6.11 11.24 2.07
C GLY A 221 -6.06 10.83 3.54
N ASP A 222 -5.82 11.79 4.43
CA ASP A 222 -5.90 11.62 5.89
C ASP A 222 -7.32 11.86 6.43
N THR A 223 -8.31 11.72 5.57
CA THR A 223 -9.70 11.67 6.01
C THR A 223 -10.02 10.36 6.74
N SER A 224 -9.23 10.03 7.75
CA SER A 224 -9.70 9.31 8.94
C SER A 224 -10.93 10.01 9.56
N ALA A 225 -11.13 11.27 9.26
CA ALA A 225 -12.29 12.08 9.55
C ALA A 225 -13.49 11.85 8.60
N MET A 226 -13.33 11.31 7.42
CA MET A 226 -14.42 10.63 6.73
C MET A 226 -14.68 9.33 7.49
N GLY A 227 -15.27 9.43 8.69
CA GLY A 227 -15.58 8.30 9.55
C GLY A 227 -16.07 7.15 8.70
N LEU A 228 -15.46 5.99 8.83
CA LEU A 228 -15.82 4.79 8.10
C LEU A 228 -17.34 4.72 8.05
N ALA A 229 -17.89 4.81 6.85
CA ALA A 229 -19.32 4.89 6.64
C ALA A 229 -19.94 3.50 6.82
N PHE A 230 -20.07 3.10 8.07
CA PHE A 230 -20.65 1.81 8.43
C PHE A 230 -22.18 1.84 8.36
N THR A 231 -22.76 0.74 7.85
CA THR A 231 -24.21 0.51 7.89
C THR A 231 -24.67 0.27 9.34
N ARG A 232 -25.98 0.33 9.56
CA ARG A 232 -26.58 0.00 10.87
C ARG A 232 -26.14 -1.38 11.38
N GLU A 233 -26.20 -2.38 10.52
CA GLU A 233 -25.83 -3.76 10.84
C GLU A 233 -24.35 -3.89 11.21
N GLU A 234 -23.46 -3.20 10.49
CA GLU A 234 -22.02 -3.15 10.77
C GLU A 234 -21.73 -2.48 12.13
N ILE A 235 -22.41 -1.35 12.42
CA ILE A 235 -22.26 -0.66 13.72
C ILE A 235 -22.75 -1.54 14.87
N GLU A 236 -23.89 -2.20 14.71
CA GLU A 236 -24.40 -3.14 15.72
C GLU A 236 -23.41 -4.30 15.94
N TYR A 237 -22.82 -4.83 14.88
CA TYR A 237 -21.79 -5.87 14.96
C TYR A 237 -20.54 -5.38 15.71
N ILE A 238 -20.03 -4.18 15.40
CA ILE A 238 -18.87 -3.58 16.06
C ILE A 238 -19.18 -3.33 17.55
N ARG A 239 -20.34 -2.76 17.87
CA ARG A 239 -20.78 -2.48 19.25
C ARG A 239 -20.94 -3.75 20.09
N ALA A 240 -21.28 -4.89 19.48
CA ALA A 240 -21.36 -6.17 20.16
C ALA A 240 -20.03 -6.68 20.68
N GLN A 241 -18.90 -6.12 20.23
CA GLN A 241 -17.53 -6.47 20.63
C GLN A 241 -17.25 -7.97 20.61
N LYS A 242 -17.89 -8.69 19.68
CA LYS A 242 -17.65 -10.12 19.50
C LYS A 242 -16.19 -10.35 19.12
N GLN A 243 -15.56 -11.31 19.77
CA GLN A 243 -14.19 -11.71 19.44
C GLN A 243 -14.16 -12.37 18.06
N VAL A 244 -13.30 -11.89 17.19
CA VAL A 244 -13.02 -12.42 15.84
C VAL A 244 -11.59 -12.90 15.82
N ASN A 245 -11.39 -14.18 15.53
CA ASN A 245 -10.05 -14.72 15.39
C ASN A 245 -9.59 -14.51 13.94
N ILE A 246 -8.38 -13.95 13.79
CA ILE A 246 -7.70 -13.83 12.51
C ILE A 246 -6.36 -14.55 12.57
N ALA A 247 -6.19 -15.53 11.69
CA ALA A 247 -4.98 -16.33 11.63
C ALA A 247 -4.04 -15.81 10.53
N PHE A 248 -2.74 -15.92 10.76
CA PHE A 248 -1.70 -15.56 9.83
C PHE A 248 -0.95 -16.80 9.36
N ILE A 249 -0.44 -16.78 8.12
CA ILE A 249 0.33 -17.87 7.56
C ILE A 249 1.68 -17.94 8.28
N ASN A 250 2.00 -19.10 8.86
CA ASN A 250 3.22 -19.29 9.64
C ASN A 250 4.48 -19.27 8.77
N ASN A 251 5.55 -18.71 9.33
CA ASN A 251 6.91 -18.67 8.77
C ASN A 251 6.99 -18.12 7.33
N ARG A 252 6.36 -16.96 7.11
CA ARG A 252 6.37 -16.26 5.82
C ARG A 252 6.96 -14.83 5.97
N PRO A 253 8.22 -14.71 6.42
CA PRO A 253 8.86 -13.39 6.52
C PRO A 253 9.00 -12.75 5.12
N PRO A 254 8.85 -11.43 4.97
CA PRO A 254 8.53 -10.43 6.00
C PRO A 254 7.01 -10.20 6.23
N PHE A 255 6.13 -11.06 5.70
CA PHE A 255 4.68 -10.86 5.73
C PHE A 255 4.04 -11.22 7.05
N SER A 256 4.39 -12.40 7.59
CA SER A 256 3.93 -12.87 8.90
C SER A 256 4.89 -13.90 9.48
N MET A 257 5.28 -13.70 10.73
CA MET A 257 6.19 -14.58 11.47
C MET A 257 5.98 -14.40 12.97
N GLU A 258 6.47 -15.34 13.74
CA GLU A 258 6.56 -15.24 15.18
C GLU A 258 8.00 -14.87 15.55
N ASN A 259 8.18 -13.82 16.34
CA ASN A 259 9.50 -13.40 16.80
C ASN A 259 9.98 -14.26 17.97
N ASP A 260 11.22 -14.03 18.44
CA ASP A 260 11.84 -14.79 19.53
C ASP A 260 11.08 -14.64 20.87
N ASP A 261 10.27 -13.62 21.05
CA ASP A 261 9.42 -13.36 22.21
C ASP A 261 8.04 -14.00 22.09
N GLY A 262 7.72 -14.65 20.98
CA GLY A 262 6.42 -15.29 20.71
C GLY A 262 5.34 -14.31 20.24
N GLU A 263 5.72 -13.11 19.79
CA GLU A 263 4.79 -12.14 19.24
C GLU A 263 4.67 -12.31 17.71
N ILE A 264 3.46 -12.13 17.19
CA ILE A 264 3.18 -12.20 15.76
C ILE A 264 3.48 -10.85 15.14
N GLU A 265 4.39 -10.81 14.16
CA GLU A 265 4.81 -9.60 13.47
C GLU A 265 4.92 -9.78 11.96
N GLY A 266 4.99 -8.69 11.20
CA GLY A 266 5.15 -8.67 9.76
C GLY A 266 4.24 -7.66 9.04
N ILE A 267 4.49 -7.47 7.74
CA ILE A 267 3.77 -6.48 6.92
C ILE A 267 2.26 -6.69 6.99
N ILE A 268 1.79 -7.92 6.82
CA ILE A 268 0.34 -8.22 6.83
C ILE A 268 -0.24 -8.04 8.25
N VAL A 269 0.54 -8.34 9.28
CA VAL A 269 0.11 -8.19 10.68
C VAL A 269 -0.12 -6.72 11.01
N ASP A 270 0.80 -5.84 10.60
CA ASP A 270 0.67 -4.41 10.82
C ASP A 270 -0.51 -3.81 10.03
N LEU A 271 -0.71 -4.24 8.78
CA LEU A 271 -1.86 -3.80 7.98
C LEU A 271 -3.20 -4.24 8.61
N VAL A 272 -3.28 -5.48 9.14
CA VAL A 272 -4.46 -5.95 9.89
C VAL A 272 -4.62 -5.18 11.21
N SER A 273 -3.52 -4.76 11.85
CA SER A 273 -3.59 -3.91 13.04
C SER A 273 -4.19 -2.54 12.73
N ARG A 274 -3.89 -1.96 11.57
CA ARG A 274 -4.56 -0.74 11.09
C ARG A 274 -6.06 -0.93 10.88
N ILE A 275 -6.45 -2.08 10.29
CA ILE A 275 -7.88 -2.43 10.15
C ILE A 275 -8.54 -2.53 11.54
N ARG A 276 -7.89 -3.16 12.52
CA ARG A 276 -8.40 -3.24 13.89
C ARG A 276 -8.58 -1.87 14.55
N GLU A 277 -7.58 -1.00 14.41
CA GLU A 277 -7.60 0.36 14.96
C GLU A 277 -8.72 1.20 14.35
N SER A 278 -8.87 1.17 13.02
CA SER A 278 -9.87 1.96 12.31
C SER A 278 -11.29 1.42 12.44
N SER A 279 -11.48 0.10 12.52
CA SER A 279 -12.81 -0.52 12.65
C SER A 279 -13.34 -0.58 14.06
N GLY A 280 -12.47 -0.63 15.07
CA GLY A 280 -12.83 -0.96 16.46
C GLY A 280 -13.21 -2.43 16.69
N LEU A 281 -12.97 -3.33 15.71
CA LEU A 281 -13.21 -4.77 15.85
C LEU A 281 -12.32 -5.39 16.92
N ASN A 282 -12.87 -6.31 17.70
CA ASN A 282 -12.13 -7.09 18.69
C ASN A 282 -11.41 -8.27 18.01
N LEU A 283 -10.29 -7.99 17.29
CA LEU A 283 -9.50 -8.99 16.59
C LEU A 283 -8.49 -9.67 17.51
N GLN A 284 -8.51 -11.00 17.51
CA GLN A 284 -7.51 -11.84 18.19
C GLN A 284 -6.63 -12.52 17.16
N TYR A 285 -5.31 -12.42 17.34
CA TYR A 285 -4.31 -12.91 16.40
C TYR A 285 -3.84 -14.31 16.77
N THR A 286 -3.71 -15.17 15.76
CA THR A 286 -3.16 -16.51 15.89
C THR A 286 -2.32 -16.86 14.68
N MET A 287 -1.42 -17.84 14.80
CA MET A 287 -0.66 -18.38 13.67
C MET A 287 -1.23 -19.73 13.26
N LEU A 288 -1.26 -19.98 11.94
CA LEU A 288 -1.49 -21.34 11.44
C LEU A 288 -0.35 -22.26 11.88
N GLU A 289 -0.64 -23.55 12.07
CA GLU A 289 0.41 -24.53 12.28
C GLU A 289 1.36 -24.60 11.07
N SER A 290 2.62 -24.92 11.30
CA SER A 290 3.60 -25.02 10.21
C SER A 290 3.15 -26.03 9.16
N GLY A 291 3.01 -25.58 7.90
CA GLY A 291 2.54 -26.40 6.77
C GLY A 291 1.02 -26.63 6.73
N GLN A 292 0.24 -26.06 7.64
CA GLN A 292 -1.22 -26.15 7.61
C GLN A 292 -1.79 -25.39 6.43
N ARG A 293 -2.68 -26.05 5.63
CA ARG A 293 -3.37 -25.37 4.53
C ARG A 293 -4.49 -24.48 5.08
N VAL A 294 -4.64 -23.30 4.47
CA VAL A 294 -5.69 -22.32 4.82
C VAL A 294 -7.09 -22.93 4.78
N ILE A 295 -7.37 -23.73 3.74
CA ILE A 295 -8.68 -24.40 3.59
C ILE A 295 -8.94 -25.35 4.77
N ASP A 296 -7.97 -26.18 5.15
CA ASP A 296 -8.14 -27.14 6.25
C ASP A 296 -8.36 -26.44 7.59
N TYR A 297 -7.75 -25.27 7.77
CA TYR A 297 -7.99 -24.43 8.94
C TYR A 297 -9.42 -23.88 8.95
N LEU A 298 -9.86 -23.25 7.86
CA LEU A 298 -11.19 -22.65 7.73
C LEU A 298 -12.33 -23.68 7.80
N GLU A 299 -12.09 -24.92 7.37
CA GLU A 299 -13.07 -26.02 7.54
C GLU A 299 -13.28 -26.37 9.02
N LYS A 300 -12.24 -26.30 9.82
CA LYS A 300 -12.31 -26.57 11.28
C LYS A 300 -12.78 -25.35 12.08
N HIS A 301 -12.51 -24.15 11.58
CA HIS A 301 -12.78 -22.86 12.22
C HIS A 301 -13.56 -21.94 11.27
N PRO A 302 -14.85 -22.23 10.99
CA PRO A 302 -15.61 -21.54 9.94
C PRO A 302 -15.95 -20.07 10.28
N ALA A 303 -15.84 -19.67 11.54
CA ALA A 303 -16.05 -18.28 11.96
C ALA A 303 -14.77 -17.43 11.90
N ASP A 304 -13.60 -18.07 11.73
CA ASP A 304 -12.31 -17.39 11.72
C ASP A 304 -11.99 -16.84 10.32
N LEU A 305 -11.04 -15.90 10.29
CA LEU A 305 -10.47 -15.34 9.07
C LEU A 305 -8.99 -15.73 8.94
N VAL A 306 -8.47 -15.73 7.72
CA VAL A 306 -7.02 -15.92 7.48
C VAL A 306 -6.50 -14.77 6.62
N ALA A 307 -5.46 -14.08 7.09
CA ALA A 307 -4.84 -12.94 6.41
C ALA A 307 -3.54 -13.33 5.66
N GLY A 308 -3.20 -12.54 4.64
CA GLY A 308 -1.99 -12.72 3.82
C GLY A 308 -2.15 -13.81 2.76
N VAL A 309 -3.36 -14.09 2.34
CA VAL A 309 -3.67 -15.08 1.30
C VAL A 309 -3.68 -14.42 -0.06
N VAL A 310 -3.09 -15.06 -1.06
CA VAL A 310 -3.16 -14.58 -2.46
C VAL A 310 -4.60 -14.66 -2.96
N VAL A 311 -5.19 -13.52 -3.28
CA VAL A 311 -6.64 -13.42 -3.61
C VAL A 311 -7.01 -14.12 -4.92
N GLU A 312 -6.06 -14.20 -5.87
CA GLU A 312 -6.25 -14.88 -7.16
C GLU A 312 -6.15 -16.42 -7.06
N ASN A 313 -5.98 -16.97 -5.86
CA ASN A 313 -5.85 -18.42 -5.70
C ASN A 313 -7.17 -19.11 -6.06
N PRO A 314 -7.17 -20.01 -7.07
CA PRO A 314 -8.38 -20.72 -7.52
C PRO A 314 -9.12 -21.48 -6.42
N ALA A 315 -8.44 -21.81 -5.33
CA ALA A 315 -9.05 -22.48 -4.19
C ALA A 315 -10.13 -21.63 -3.49
N PHE A 316 -10.07 -20.30 -3.60
CA PHE A 316 -10.99 -19.36 -2.95
C PHE A 316 -11.99 -18.72 -3.91
N THR A 317 -11.91 -19.00 -5.22
CA THR A 317 -12.87 -18.48 -6.21
C THR A 317 -14.23 -19.18 -6.18
N LYS A 318 -14.38 -20.21 -5.36
CA LYS A 318 -15.65 -20.90 -5.14
C LYS A 318 -16.56 -20.10 -4.21
N SER A 319 -17.87 -20.24 -4.39
CA SER A 319 -18.92 -19.58 -3.59
C SER A 319 -18.86 -19.87 -2.08
N ASP A 320 -18.04 -20.84 -1.68
CA ASP A 320 -17.90 -21.26 -0.26
C ASP A 320 -17.01 -20.34 0.58
N TYR A 321 -16.27 -19.44 -0.08
CA TYR A 321 -15.36 -18.52 0.57
C TYR A 321 -15.66 -17.07 0.19
N LEU A 322 -15.34 -16.16 1.10
CA LEU A 322 -15.32 -14.71 0.89
C LEU A 322 -13.86 -14.27 0.93
N VAL A 323 -13.49 -13.40 0.00
CA VAL A 323 -12.15 -12.81 -0.09
C VAL A 323 -12.29 -11.31 0.00
N SER A 324 -11.45 -10.65 0.80
CA SER A 324 -11.42 -9.21 0.93
C SER A 324 -10.88 -8.53 -0.33
N ASP A 325 -11.01 -7.21 -0.38
CA ASP A 325 -10.19 -6.38 -1.25
C ASP A 325 -8.70 -6.58 -0.93
N VAL A 326 -7.85 -6.16 -1.87
CA VAL A 326 -6.39 -6.34 -1.74
C VAL A 326 -5.86 -5.42 -0.64
N ILE A 327 -5.23 -6.03 0.38
CA ILE A 327 -4.59 -5.32 1.49
C ILE A 327 -3.12 -4.98 1.18
N TYR A 328 -2.48 -5.82 0.37
CA TYR A 328 -1.07 -5.68 -0.01
C TYR A 328 -0.84 -6.29 -1.39
N THR A 329 -0.06 -5.63 -2.22
CA THR A 329 0.39 -6.20 -3.50
C THR A 329 1.89 -6.39 -3.47
N GLY A 330 2.33 -7.64 -3.51
CA GLY A 330 3.74 -8.01 -3.68
C GLY A 330 4.09 -8.18 -5.16
N GLU A 331 5.37 -8.28 -5.44
CA GLU A 331 5.89 -8.57 -6.78
C GLU A 331 6.74 -9.84 -6.74
N VAL A 332 6.50 -10.73 -7.68
CA VAL A 332 7.30 -11.94 -7.89
C VAL A 332 8.33 -11.67 -8.96
N ALA A 333 9.59 -11.96 -8.66
CA ALA A 333 10.69 -11.84 -9.60
C ALA A 333 11.44 -13.16 -9.78
N LEU A 334 12.18 -13.26 -10.88
CA LEU A 334 13.17 -14.31 -11.08
C LEU A 334 14.46 -13.94 -10.35
N VAL A 335 15.06 -14.93 -9.71
CA VAL A 335 16.42 -14.86 -9.15
C VAL A 335 17.30 -15.81 -9.96
N CYS A 336 18.49 -15.37 -10.31
CA CYS A 336 19.45 -16.17 -11.06
C CYS A 336 20.89 -15.91 -10.59
N ARG A 337 21.85 -16.68 -11.11
CA ARG A 337 23.28 -16.40 -10.93
C ARG A 337 23.67 -15.15 -11.72
N GLN A 338 24.55 -14.34 -11.17
CA GLN A 338 25.07 -13.13 -11.84
C GLN A 338 25.67 -13.47 -13.20
N GLY A 339 25.38 -12.62 -14.21
CA GLY A 339 25.85 -12.79 -15.57
C GLY A 339 25.02 -13.76 -16.42
N MET A 340 23.92 -14.28 -15.87
CA MET A 340 22.98 -15.09 -16.66
C MET A 340 22.12 -14.19 -17.54
N ASN A 341 22.06 -14.50 -18.85
CA ASN A 341 21.21 -13.81 -19.80
C ASN A 341 19.92 -14.64 -20.00
N TYR A 342 18.78 -14.00 -19.84
CA TYR A 342 17.48 -14.63 -20.09
C TYR A 342 16.62 -13.72 -20.96
N THR A 343 16.04 -14.32 -21.99
CA THR A 343 15.06 -13.66 -22.85
C THR A 343 13.75 -14.44 -22.77
N PRO A 344 12.67 -13.84 -22.26
CA PRO A 344 11.37 -14.50 -22.17
C PRO A 344 10.87 -14.97 -23.54
N GLY A 345 10.29 -16.19 -23.58
CA GLY A 345 9.73 -16.76 -24.80
C GLY A 345 10.74 -17.42 -25.75
N ASP A 346 11.98 -17.61 -25.32
CA ASP A 346 12.98 -18.38 -26.07
C ASP A 346 12.67 -19.88 -25.97
N ALA A 347 11.83 -20.37 -26.88
CA ALA A 347 11.38 -21.76 -26.90
C ALA A 347 12.48 -22.78 -27.26
N GLU A 348 13.64 -22.32 -27.73
CA GLU A 348 14.76 -23.21 -28.08
C GLU A 348 15.55 -23.64 -26.83
N ASN A 349 15.56 -22.80 -25.79
CA ASN A 349 16.24 -23.09 -24.54
C ASN A 349 15.25 -23.59 -23.48
N LYS A 350 15.65 -24.62 -22.76
CA LYS A 350 14.93 -25.11 -21.58
C LYS A 350 15.70 -24.73 -20.33
N TYR A 351 14.99 -24.20 -19.33
CA TYR A 351 15.56 -23.76 -18.07
C TYR A 351 14.87 -24.45 -16.89
N ILE A 352 15.63 -24.77 -15.87
CA ILE A 352 15.11 -25.34 -14.63
C ILE A 352 14.78 -24.20 -13.67
N LEU A 353 13.50 -24.11 -13.27
CA LEU A 353 12.99 -23.10 -12.35
C LEU A 353 12.60 -23.72 -11.02
N ALA A 354 13.22 -23.29 -9.93
CA ALA A 354 12.84 -23.70 -8.59
C ALA A 354 11.73 -22.78 -8.02
N ILE A 355 10.70 -23.40 -7.46
CA ILE A 355 9.63 -22.71 -6.71
C ILE A 355 9.29 -23.50 -5.43
N THR A 356 8.71 -22.83 -4.43
CA THR A 356 8.22 -23.53 -3.23
C THR A 356 6.90 -24.27 -3.52
N LYS A 357 6.71 -25.44 -2.89
CA LYS A 357 5.50 -26.28 -3.04
C LYS A 357 4.19 -25.56 -2.69
N SER A 358 4.28 -24.56 -1.81
CA SER A 358 3.11 -23.75 -1.40
C SER A 358 2.63 -22.77 -2.47
N TYR A 359 3.38 -22.58 -3.57
CA TYR A 359 3.15 -21.55 -4.59
C TYR A 359 2.37 -22.07 -5.81
N ALA A 360 1.27 -22.78 -5.58
CA ALA A 360 0.48 -23.39 -6.67
C ALA A 360 -0.06 -22.38 -7.70
N ALA A 361 -0.43 -21.15 -7.26
CA ALA A 361 -0.88 -20.10 -8.17
C ALA A 361 0.23 -19.61 -9.10
N LEU A 362 1.46 -19.50 -8.59
CA LEU A 362 2.64 -19.14 -9.37
C LEU A 362 3.01 -20.25 -10.35
N GLU A 363 2.95 -21.51 -9.92
CA GLU A 363 3.17 -22.66 -10.80
C GLU A 363 2.26 -22.62 -12.02
N ASN A 364 0.95 -22.47 -11.80
CA ASN A 364 -0.03 -22.40 -12.89
C ASN A 364 0.24 -21.22 -13.83
N TYR A 365 0.58 -20.07 -13.28
CA TYR A 365 0.93 -18.88 -14.06
C TYR A 365 2.17 -19.11 -14.93
N ILE A 366 3.23 -19.71 -14.38
CA ILE A 366 4.47 -19.97 -15.10
C ILE A 366 4.24 -21.01 -16.20
N GLN A 367 3.54 -22.10 -15.90
CA GLN A 367 3.23 -23.13 -16.90
C GLN A 367 2.40 -22.59 -18.07
N ALA A 368 1.51 -21.64 -17.81
CA ALA A 368 0.67 -21.05 -18.85
C ALA A 368 1.42 -20.01 -19.72
N ASN A 369 2.36 -19.25 -19.16
CA ASN A 369 2.97 -18.10 -19.82
C ASN A 369 4.44 -18.29 -20.22
N TYR A 370 5.15 -19.26 -19.61
CA TYR A 370 6.59 -19.50 -19.78
C TYR A 370 6.89 -20.98 -19.97
N PRO A 371 6.54 -21.54 -21.14
CA PRO A 371 6.69 -22.98 -21.41
C PRO A 371 8.16 -23.45 -21.51
N GLU A 372 9.10 -22.53 -21.53
CA GLU A 372 10.54 -22.80 -21.48
C GLU A 372 11.02 -23.27 -20.09
N PHE A 373 10.22 -23.08 -19.03
CA PHE A 373 10.61 -23.51 -17.70
C PHE A 373 10.15 -24.93 -17.36
N GLU A 374 11.08 -25.75 -16.90
CA GLU A 374 10.82 -27.00 -16.19
C GLU A 374 10.84 -26.72 -14.68
N ILE A 375 9.72 -26.98 -14.00
CA ILE A 375 9.52 -26.60 -12.61
C ILE A 375 10.01 -27.66 -11.64
N VAL A 376 10.91 -27.28 -10.73
CA VAL A 376 11.36 -28.07 -9.58
C VAL A 376 10.75 -27.49 -8.30
N LYS A 377 10.15 -28.35 -7.46
CA LYS A 377 9.45 -27.95 -6.23
C LYS A 377 10.29 -28.18 -4.99
N CYS A 378 10.61 -27.11 -4.29
CA CYS A 378 11.32 -27.11 -3.02
C CYS A 378 10.36 -27.03 -1.83
N THR A 379 10.82 -27.42 -0.67
CA THR A 379 10.02 -27.33 0.56
C THR A 379 10.09 -25.92 1.16
N THR A 380 11.26 -25.29 1.11
CA THR A 380 11.54 -23.94 1.65
C THR A 380 12.17 -23.03 0.60
N THR A 381 12.12 -21.74 0.85
CA THR A 381 12.80 -20.72 0.03
C THR A 381 14.32 -20.92 0.03
N GLU A 382 14.90 -21.25 1.19
CA GLU A 382 16.33 -21.52 1.34
C GLU A 382 16.76 -22.72 0.50
N GLU A 383 15.97 -23.80 0.45
CA GLU A 383 16.25 -24.95 -0.41
C GLU A 383 16.31 -24.54 -1.89
N CYS A 384 15.36 -23.72 -2.35
CA CYS A 384 15.41 -23.18 -3.71
C CYS A 384 16.67 -22.31 -3.96
N MET A 385 17.05 -21.49 -2.98
CA MET A 385 18.28 -20.66 -3.06
C MET A 385 19.54 -21.50 -3.13
N GLU A 386 19.60 -22.63 -2.41
CA GLU A 386 20.72 -23.55 -2.45
C GLU A 386 20.82 -24.29 -3.77
N LEU A 387 19.71 -24.79 -4.34
CA LEU A 387 19.69 -25.37 -5.68
C LEU A 387 20.14 -24.38 -6.75
N LEU A 388 19.73 -23.13 -6.63
CA LEU A 388 20.16 -22.07 -7.54
C LEU A 388 21.67 -21.76 -7.39
N ASN A 389 22.15 -21.67 -6.18
CA ASN A 389 23.57 -21.37 -5.87
C ASN A 389 24.50 -22.53 -6.27
N SER A 390 24.05 -23.79 -6.12
CA SER A 390 24.83 -24.97 -6.55
C SER A 390 24.84 -25.16 -8.08
N GLY A 391 23.89 -24.55 -8.80
CA GLY A 391 23.74 -24.70 -10.24
C GLY A 391 22.85 -25.87 -10.66
N GLU A 392 22.13 -26.49 -9.71
CA GLU A 392 21.16 -27.55 -9.98
C GLU A 392 19.85 -27.02 -10.59
N CYS A 393 19.57 -25.71 -10.44
CA CYS A 393 18.57 -25.00 -11.22
C CYS A 393 19.15 -23.71 -11.81
N ASP A 394 18.47 -23.14 -12.80
CA ASP A 394 18.90 -21.95 -13.51
C ASP A 394 18.28 -20.69 -12.91
N PHE A 395 17.04 -20.79 -12.47
CA PHE A 395 16.25 -19.72 -11.90
C PHE A 395 15.48 -20.19 -10.68
N MET A 396 15.10 -19.21 -9.88
CA MET A 396 14.13 -19.35 -8.82
C MET A 396 13.11 -18.20 -8.95
N ALA A 397 11.83 -18.49 -8.74
CA ALA A 397 10.79 -17.47 -8.69
C ALA A 397 10.25 -17.33 -7.27
N GLN A 398 10.27 -16.10 -6.76
CA GLN A 398 9.81 -15.78 -5.40
C GLN A 398 9.45 -14.30 -5.30
N ASN A 399 8.66 -13.96 -4.28
CA ASN A 399 8.36 -12.56 -3.95
C ASN A 399 9.65 -11.79 -3.64
N VAL A 400 9.78 -10.58 -4.20
CA VAL A 400 10.96 -9.72 -4.08
C VAL A 400 11.29 -9.44 -2.61
N ASN A 401 10.28 -9.16 -1.79
CA ASN A 401 10.48 -8.84 -0.38
C ASN A 401 10.98 -10.04 0.45
N VAL A 402 10.67 -11.26 0.00
CA VAL A 402 11.19 -12.49 0.63
C VAL A 402 12.66 -12.73 0.27
N VAL A 403 13.03 -12.55 -1.00
CA VAL A 403 14.39 -12.87 -1.45
C VAL A 403 15.40 -11.76 -1.17
N THR A 404 15.00 -10.49 -1.16
CA THR A 404 15.92 -9.36 -0.98
C THR A 404 16.74 -9.46 0.31
N PRO A 405 16.18 -9.78 1.49
CA PRO A 405 16.98 -10.01 2.70
C PRO A 405 17.89 -11.23 2.60
N LEU A 406 17.46 -12.29 1.91
CA LEU A 406 18.26 -13.50 1.73
C LEU A 406 19.46 -13.26 0.83
N LEU A 407 19.33 -12.44 -0.23
CA LEU A 407 20.42 -12.07 -1.13
C LEU A 407 21.52 -11.25 -0.46
N GLN A 408 21.25 -10.67 0.70
CA GLN A 408 22.28 -9.98 1.52
C GLN A 408 23.19 -10.95 2.27
N LYS A 409 22.82 -12.25 2.36
CA LYS A 409 23.67 -13.27 2.99
C LYS A 409 24.93 -13.51 2.14
N PRO A 410 26.15 -13.53 2.74
CA PRO A 410 27.40 -13.72 2.00
C PRO A 410 27.46 -15.00 1.14
N ARG A 411 26.69 -16.03 1.51
CA ARG A 411 26.61 -17.28 0.75
C ARG A 411 25.91 -17.13 -0.61
N TYR A 412 25.10 -16.07 -0.79
CA TYR A 412 24.30 -15.81 -1.99
C TYR A 412 24.78 -14.58 -2.77
N GLU A 413 25.99 -14.05 -2.47
CA GLU A 413 26.57 -12.87 -3.14
C GLU A 413 26.65 -13.02 -4.67
N GLY A 414 26.70 -14.26 -5.19
CA GLY A 414 26.70 -14.57 -6.64
C GLY A 414 25.31 -14.58 -7.29
N LEU A 415 24.23 -14.32 -6.55
CA LEU A 415 22.86 -14.31 -7.06
C LEU A 415 22.35 -12.89 -7.25
N THR A 416 21.39 -12.72 -8.15
CA THR A 416 20.77 -11.42 -8.45
C THR A 416 19.31 -11.57 -8.86
N VAL A 417 18.51 -10.50 -8.66
CA VAL A 417 17.13 -10.44 -9.13
C VAL A 417 17.11 -9.99 -10.60
N LEU A 418 16.30 -10.67 -11.41
CA LEU A 418 15.96 -10.25 -12.76
C LEU A 418 14.53 -9.67 -12.79
N PRO A 419 14.34 -8.44 -13.26
CA PRO A 419 13.02 -7.78 -13.28
C PRO A 419 12.09 -8.29 -14.39
N ASN A 420 12.44 -9.34 -15.12
CA ASN A 420 11.74 -9.79 -16.32
C ASN A 420 10.47 -10.60 -16.08
N LEU A 421 10.16 -10.97 -14.84
CA LEU A 421 8.93 -11.68 -14.47
C LEU A 421 8.12 -10.77 -13.54
N SER A 422 7.46 -9.76 -14.09
CA SER A 422 6.53 -8.92 -13.33
C SER A 422 5.20 -9.66 -13.13
N LYS A 423 5.11 -10.48 -12.11
CA LYS A 423 3.84 -11.05 -11.66
C LYS A 423 3.48 -10.41 -10.33
N GLU A 424 2.39 -9.66 -10.33
CA GLU A 424 1.81 -9.16 -9.09
C GLU A 424 1.26 -10.31 -8.24
N GLU A 425 1.42 -10.17 -6.93
CA GLU A 425 0.92 -11.08 -5.92
C GLU A 425 -0.02 -10.32 -4.97
N PRO A 426 -1.29 -10.12 -5.39
CA PRO A 426 -2.26 -9.43 -4.55
C PRO A 426 -2.67 -10.32 -3.38
N MET A 427 -2.53 -9.80 -2.16
CA MET A 427 -2.85 -10.49 -0.92
C MET A 427 -4.03 -9.83 -0.22
N GLY A 428 -4.87 -10.65 0.39
CA GLY A 428 -6.06 -10.22 1.14
C GLY A 428 -6.34 -11.12 2.33
N ILE A 429 -7.58 -11.03 2.80
CA ILE A 429 -8.12 -11.81 3.92
C ILE A 429 -9.21 -12.73 3.36
N VAL A 430 -9.24 -13.97 3.82
CA VAL A 430 -10.24 -14.97 3.40
C VAL A 430 -10.98 -15.52 4.60
N GLY A 431 -12.26 -15.81 4.44
CA GLY A 431 -13.12 -16.48 5.40
C GLY A 431 -14.16 -17.37 4.73
N LYS A 432 -14.84 -18.19 5.50
CA LYS A 432 -16.00 -18.96 5.00
C LYS A 432 -17.14 -18.03 4.61
N ASN A 433 -17.89 -18.39 3.57
CA ASN A 433 -19.09 -17.65 3.20
C ASN A 433 -20.22 -17.93 4.19
N SER A 434 -20.38 -17.04 5.15
CA SER A 434 -21.48 -16.99 6.11
C SER A 434 -22.01 -15.56 6.20
N ASP A 435 -23.22 -15.38 6.72
CA ASP A 435 -23.80 -14.04 6.85
C ASP A 435 -22.99 -13.17 7.80
N GLU A 436 -22.46 -13.74 8.87
CA GLU A 436 -21.55 -13.05 9.78
C GLU A 436 -20.25 -12.61 9.09
N ASN A 437 -19.61 -13.49 8.33
CA ASN A 437 -18.37 -13.15 7.63
C ASN A 437 -18.61 -12.16 6.47
N LYS A 438 -19.82 -12.06 5.90
CA LYS A 438 -20.16 -11.00 4.94
C LYS A 438 -20.11 -9.63 5.59
N ILE A 439 -20.69 -9.49 6.81
CA ILE A 439 -20.64 -8.24 7.58
C ILE A 439 -19.19 -7.90 7.91
N LEU A 440 -18.44 -8.86 8.44
CA LEU A 440 -17.01 -8.68 8.74
C LEU A 440 -16.21 -8.26 7.52
N MET A 441 -16.40 -8.93 6.39
CA MET A 441 -15.67 -8.64 5.16
C MET A 441 -16.04 -7.25 4.61
N SER A 442 -17.29 -6.83 4.75
CA SER A 442 -17.72 -5.48 4.39
C SER A 442 -17.03 -4.42 5.25
N ILE A 443 -16.97 -4.63 6.58
CA ILE A 443 -16.24 -3.74 7.50
C ILE A 443 -14.76 -3.67 7.13
N ILE A 444 -14.12 -4.83 6.93
CA ILE A 444 -12.70 -4.95 6.59
C ILE A 444 -12.41 -4.22 5.26
N ASN A 445 -13.21 -4.42 4.22
CA ASN A 445 -13.01 -3.77 2.91
C ASN A 445 -13.10 -2.25 3.01
N LYS A 446 -14.04 -1.72 3.80
CA LYS A 446 -14.11 -0.28 4.07
C LYS A 446 -12.84 0.22 4.77
N CYS A 447 -12.30 -0.51 5.73
CA CYS A 447 -11.06 -0.16 6.41
C CYS A 447 -9.85 -0.23 5.47
N ILE A 448 -9.79 -1.22 4.56
CA ILE A 448 -8.71 -1.34 3.57
C ILE A 448 -8.64 -0.07 2.70
N THR A 449 -9.77 0.50 2.30
CA THR A 449 -9.80 1.73 1.48
C THR A 449 -9.22 2.96 2.20
N GLN A 450 -9.06 2.92 3.52
CA GLN A 450 -8.47 4.00 4.32
C GLN A 450 -6.94 3.87 4.46
N ILE A 451 -6.38 2.70 4.15
CA ILE A 451 -4.93 2.49 4.23
C ILE A 451 -4.28 3.12 2.99
N SER A 452 -3.51 4.17 3.19
CA SER A 452 -2.84 4.87 2.10
C SER A 452 -1.67 4.07 1.54
N SER A 453 -1.35 4.27 0.26
CA SER A 453 -0.15 3.69 -0.37
C SER A 453 1.14 4.07 0.35
N GLN A 454 1.17 5.26 0.97
CA GLN A 454 2.31 5.71 1.76
C GLN A 454 2.47 4.89 3.04
N GLU A 455 1.38 4.60 3.77
CA GLU A 455 1.41 3.72 4.94
C GLU A 455 1.86 2.31 4.58
N VAL A 456 1.31 1.73 3.51
CA VAL A 456 1.74 0.42 3.00
C VAL A 456 3.24 0.41 2.71
N SER A 457 3.75 1.48 2.07
CA SER A 457 5.17 1.62 1.76
C SER A 457 6.03 1.75 3.03
N GLN A 458 5.60 2.55 4.01
CA GLN A 458 6.30 2.71 5.29
C GLN A 458 6.37 1.40 6.07
N ILE A 459 5.25 0.68 6.18
CA ILE A 459 5.19 -0.64 6.81
C ILE A 459 6.11 -1.63 6.07
N THR A 460 6.09 -1.63 4.73
CA THR A 460 6.96 -2.49 3.95
C THR A 460 8.45 -2.21 4.21
N ILE A 461 8.85 -0.93 4.21
CA ILE A 461 10.23 -0.51 4.48
C ILE A 461 10.65 -0.90 5.90
N SER A 462 9.78 -0.75 6.91
CA SER A 462 10.12 -1.11 8.29
C SER A 462 10.45 -2.59 8.46
N HIS A 463 9.77 -3.47 7.72
CA HIS A 463 10.01 -4.92 7.78
C HIS A 463 11.05 -5.45 6.79
N THR A 464 11.44 -4.67 5.78
CA THR A 464 12.39 -5.13 4.75
C THR A 464 13.74 -4.43 4.80
N VAL A 465 13.77 -3.13 5.05
CA VAL A 465 14.98 -2.29 5.00
C VAL A 465 15.48 -1.92 6.38
N ALA A 466 14.59 -1.47 7.27
CA ALA A 466 14.96 -1.03 8.62
C ALA A 466 15.46 -2.21 9.49
N ASN A 467 14.90 -3.39 9.30
CA ASN A 467 15.37 -4.65 9.89
C ASN A 467 16.36 -5.37 8.97
N GLY A 468 17.23 -4.60 8.29
CA GLY A 468 18.22 -5.11 7.35
C GLY A 468 18.98 -6.31 7.92
N TYR A 469 19.29 -7.27 7.05
CA TYR A 469 19.93 -8.53 7.41
C TYR A 469 21.12 -8.28 8.34
N GLN A 470 21.05 -8.77 9.58
CA GLN A 470 22.18 -8.74 10.53
C GLN A 470 23.08 -9.94 10.28
N LEU A 471 24.36 -9.66 10.03
CA LEU A 471 25.38 -10.70 9.85
C LEU A 471 25.43 -11.61 11.09
N THR A 472 25.10 -12.88 10.89
CA THR A 472 25.24 -13.90 11.93
C THR A 472 26.68 -14.40 12.02
N TRP A 473 27.05 -15.05 13.16
CA TRP A 473 28.35 -15.70 13.28
C TRP A 473 28.62 -16.74 12.18
N THR A 474 27.58 -17.42 11.72
CA THR A 474 27.67 -18.38 10.59
C THR A 474 28.03 -17.70 9.29
N ASP A 475 27.54 -16.49 9.03
CA ASP A 475 27.88 -15.71 7.83
C ASP A 475 29.30 -15.18 7.88
N VAL A 476 29.77 -14.76 9.07
CA VAL A 476 31.16 -14.34 9.28
C VAL A 476 32.07 -15.52 9.02
N LEU A 477 31.77 -16.70 9.58
CA LEU A 477 32.54 -17.93 9.33
C LEU A 477 32.54 -18.30 7.85
N TYR A 478 31.42 -18.20 7.16
CA TYR A 478 31.32 -18.46 5.73
C TYR A 478 32.12 -17.46 4.90
N LYS A 479 32.03 -16.17 5.18
CA LYS A 479 32.76 -15.09 4.50
C LYS A 479 34.27 -15.25 4.64
N PHE A 480 34.75 -15.63 5.83
CA PHE A 480 36.16 -15.79 6.13
C PHE A 480 36.63 -17.25 6.08
N ARG A 481 35.87 -18.18 5.49
CA ARG A 481 36.18 -19.61 5.46
C ARG A 481 37.60 -19.92 4.92
N TYR A 482 37.99 -19.29 3.82
CA TYR A 482 39.34 -19.53 3.24
C TYR A 482 40.45 -19.00 4.12
N PRO A 483 40.46 -17.75 4.61
CA PRO A 483 41.43 -17.30 5.61
C PRO A 483 41.47 -18.18 6.86
N LEU A 484 40.33 -18.60 7.38
CA LEU A 484 40.24 -19.46 8.56
C LEU A 484 40.83 -20.85 8.31
N ILE A 485 40.62 -21.44 7.13
CA ILE A 485 41.25 -22.71 6.73
C ILE A 485 42.76 -22.55 6.65
N VAL A 486 43.28 -21.46 6.07
CA VAL A 486 44.72 -21.18 6.00
C VAL A 486 45.33 -21.03 7.40
N ILE A 487 44.66 -20.27 8.28
CA ILE A 487 45.12 -20.10 9.68
C ILE A 487 45.13 -21.46 10.39
N PHE A 488 44.09 -22.28 10.21
CA PHE A 488 44.00 -23.61 10.80
C PHE A 488 45.14 -24.52 10.31
N ILE A 489 45.43 -24.53 9.00
CA ILE A 489 46.54 -25.29 8.42
C ILE A 489 47.90 -24.83 9.01
N LEU A 490 48.09 -23.51 9.13
CA LEU A 490 49.32 -22.95 9.72
C LEU A 490 49.47 -23.32 11.21
N LEU A 491 48.39 -23.32 11.97
CA LEU A 491 48.38 -23.77 13.37
C LEU A 491 48.74 -25.25 13.49
N VAL A 492 48.12 -26.11 12.66
CA VAL A 492 48.46 -27.55 12.64
C VAL A 492 49.90 -27.76 12.24
N ALA A 493 50.39 -27.08 11.21
CA ALA A 493 51.81 -27.15 10.80
C ALA A 493 52.77 -26.68 11.91
N SER A 494 52.42 -25.63 12.63
CA SER A 494 53.18 -25.11 13.77
C SER A 494 53.26 -26.12 14.93
N ILE A 495 52.13 -26.76 15.25
CA ILE A 495 52.06 -27.80 16.28
C ILE A 495 52.94 -29.02 15.88
N LEU A 496 52.81 -29.48 14.63
CA LEU A 496 53.59 -30.58 14.11
C LEU A 496 55.11 -30.24 14.12
N PHE A 497 55.45 -28.99 13.76
CA PHE A 497 56.83 -28.51 13.83
C PHE A 497 57.37 -28.48 15.27
N MET A 498 56.57 -28.03 16.23
CA MET A 498 56.96 -28.07 17.65
C MET A 498 57.19 -29.50 18.16
N ILE A 499 56.28 -30.43 17.80
CA ILE A 499 56.41 -31.84 18.18
C ILE A 499 57.71 -32.41 17.57
N PHE A 500 57.96 -32.20 16.29
CA PHE A 500 59.17 -32.64 15.60
C PHE A 500 60.41 -32.01 16.20
N TRP A 501 60.37 -30.71 16.50
CA TRP A 501 61.49 -30.01 17.12
C TRP A 501 61.79 -30.52 18.54
N GLN A 502 60.76 -30.80 19.35
CA GLN A 502 60.91 -31.40 20.67
C GLN A 502 61.54 -32.82 20.57
N GLU A 503 61.12 -33.61 19.60
CA GLU A 503 61.65 -34.96 19.39
C GLU A 503 63.10 -34.91 18.90
N ALA A 504 63.39 -34.00 18.00
CA ALA A 504 64.81 -33.77 17.55
C ALA A 504 65.69 -33.29 18.71
N ARG A 505 65.24 -32.39 19.55
CA ARG A 505 65.89 -31.94 20.76
C ARG A 505 66.11 -33.10 21.74
N ARG A 506 65.10 -33.91 21.99
CA ARG A 506 65.21 -35.09 22.86
C ARG A 506 66.22 -36.08 22.35
N LYS A 507 66.28 -36.38 21.06
CA LYS A 507 67.30 -37.23 20.42
C LYS A 507 68.70 -36.62 20.55
N SER A 508 68.82 -35.30 20.43
CA SER A 508 70.09 -34.61 20.60
C SER A 508 70.63 -34.67 22.07
N TYR A 509 69.69 -34.48 23.04
CA TYR A 509 70.09 -34.61 24.47
C TYR A 509 70.49 -36.03 24.82
N LEU A 510 69.78 -37.05 24.31
CA LEU A 510 70.15 -38.45 24.53
C LEU A 510 71.58 -38.77 23.95
N LYS A 511 71.89 -38.27 22.74
CA LYS A 511 73.22 -38.42 22.15
C LYS A 511 74.31 -37.72 22.94
N ILE A 512 74.04 -36.56 23.52
CA ILE A 512 74.99 -35.84 24.37
C ILE A 512 75.18 -36.58 25.69
N ALA A 513 74.11 -37.12 26.30
CA ALA A 513 74.17 -37.91 27.51
C ALA A 513 75.00 -39.19 27.30
N GLU A 514 74.75 -39.92 26.21
CA GLU A 514 75.50 -41.11 25.81
C GLU A 514 77.02 -40.83 25.59
N LYS A 515 77.32 -39.70 24.95
CA LYS A 515 78.68 -39.25 24.72
C LYS A 515 79.39 -38.84 26.01
N ASN A 516 78.69 -38.23 26.97
CA ASN A 516 79.19 -37.87 28.27
C ASN A 516 79.46 -39.11 29.13
N GLU A 517 78.61 -40.13 29.06
CA GLU A 517 78.78 -41.41 29.72
C GLU A 517 80.01 -42.14 29.19
N GLN A 518 80.25 -42.22 27.89
CA GLN A 518 81.43 -42.78 27.26
C GLN A 518 82.73 -42.03 27.64
N LEU A 519 82.61 -40.68 27.78
CA LEU A 519 83.79 -39.88 28.26
C LEU A 519 84.08 -40.13 29.73
N LEU A 520 83.06 -40.31 30.60
CA LEU A 520 83.26 -40.69 32.00
C LEU A 520 83.91 -42.07 32.14
N GLU A 521 83.40 -43.06 31.38
CA GLU A 521 84.03 -44.41 31.35
C GLU A 521 85.47 -44.37 30.83
N ALA A 522 85.77 -43.53 29.86
CA ALA A 522 87.17 -43.39 29.36
C ALA A 522 88.07 -42.68 30.37
N VAL A 523 87.55 -41.79 31.21
CA VAL A 523 88.30 -41.13 32.30
C VAL A 523 88.52 -42.08 33.49
N ASP A 524 87.55 -42.97 33.81
CA ASP A 524 87.71 -43.98 34.88
C ASP A 524 88.67 -45.14 34.50
N GLN A 525 88.95 -45.32 33.19
CA GLN A 525 89.91 -46.32 32.68
C GLN A 525 91.34 -45.78 32.51
N ALA A 526 91.60 -44.49 32.69
CA ALA A 526 92.91 -43.85 32.60
C ALA A 526 93.50 -43.54 33.98
#